data_20cf18d3cbac51574f3f7b8626b796ad
#
_entry.id   20cf18d3cbac51574f3f7b8626b796ad
#
_cell.length_a   1.000
_cell.length_b   1.000
_cell.length_c   1.000
_cell.angle_alpha   90.00
_cell.angle_beta   90.00
_cell.angle_gamma   90.00
#
_symmetry.space_group_name_H-M   'P 1'
#
loop_
_entity.id
_entity.type
_entity.pdbx_description
1 polymer ?
#
loop_
_entity_poly.entity_id
_entity_poly.type
_entity_poly.pdbx_seq_one_letter_code
_entity_poly.pdbx_strand_id
1 'polypeptide(L)'
;EDAPAEVVGRPGVSYRQVTCGDVVDIGAFRGRVMWPFESVDGEGNEDSLVLLLTYAQEGKRLRMLLTGDAELDQEREFAQEVGDIDVLKLGHHGSKVSVDGELLDILRPELSIASAGEGNRYGHPSDACRDAVKDAGGAFACTIEHGDITVTPTVKGFAMRCQRP
;
A
#
# COMPACT_ATOMS: atom_id res chain seq x y z
N GLU A 1 19.86 10.08 -9.43
CA GLU A 1 19.97 11.12 -10.44
C GLU A 1 18.67 11.38 -11.20
N ASP A 2 17.60 10.62 -10.98
CA ASP A 2 16.41 10.61 -11.84
C ASP A 2 15.09 10.93 -11.15
N ALA A 3 15.09 11.86 -10.19
CA ALA A 3 13.82 12.48 -9.82
C ALA A 3 13.31 13.31 -11.02
N PRO A 4 11.98 13.37 -11.25
CA PRO A 4 11.42 14.19 -12.30
C PRO A 4 12.03 15.60 -12.25
N ALA A 5 12.67 16.04 -13.32
CA ALA A 5 13.39 17.32 -13.38
C ALA A 5 12.51 18.51 -12.95
N GLU A 6 11.20 18.35 -13.03
CA GLU A 6 10.19 19.32 -12.58
C GLU A 6 10.11 19.46 -11.05
N VAL A 7 10.55 18.46 -10.28
CA VAL A 7 10.50 18.46 -8.80
C VAL A 7 11.84 18.90 -8.22
N VAL A 8 12.95 18.42 -8.77
CA VAL A 8 14.32 18.63 -8.24
C VAL A 8 14.76 20.10 -8.27
N GLY A 9 14.21 20.91 -9.15
CA GLY A 9 14.60 22.31 -9.30
C GLY A 9 13.73 23.34 -8.58
N ARG A 10 12.70 22.93 -7.82
CA ARG A 10 11.78 23.87 -7.16
C ARG A 10 12.39 24.42 -5.86
N PRO A 11 12.44 25.75 -5.67
CA PRO A 11 12.91 26.33 -4.41
C PRO A 11 12.08 25.82 -3.22
N GLY A 12 12.76 25.36 -2.16
CA GLY A 12 12.10 24.85 -0.94
C GLY A 12 11.65 23.39 -1.02
N VAL A 13 11.90 22.69 -2.13
CA VAL A 13 11.68 21.24 -2.24
C VAL A 13 13.04 20.54 -2.15
N SER A 14 13.15 19.59 -1.22
CA SER A 14 14.28 18.65 -1.14
C SER A 14 13.85 17.29 -1.65
N TYR A 15 14.68 16.69 -2.49
CA TYR A 15 14.52 15.33 -2.98
C TYR A 15 15.48 14.41 -2.25
N ARG A 16 14.99 13.26 -1.88
CA ARG A 16 15.79 12.17 -1.33
C ARG A 16 15.31 10.83 -1.89
N GLN A 17 16.22 10.09 -2.48
CA GLN A 17 16.01 8.70 -2.82
C GLN A 17 16.06 7.86 -1.53
N VAL A 18 15.18 6.88 -1.42
CA VAL A 18 15.09 6.02 -0.24
C VAL A 18 15.12 4.55 -0.66
N THR A 19 15.63 3.71 0.23
CA THR A 19 15.70 2.26 0.04
C THR A 19 15.27 1.52 1.31
N CYS A 20 15.12 0.22 1.24
CA CYS A 20 14.70 -0.62 2.35
C CYS A 20 15.48 -0.31 3.64
N GLY A 21 14.77 -0.16 4.74
CA GLY A 21 15.29 0.21 6.04
C GLY A 21 15.26 1.73 6.34
N ASP A 22 15.15 2.58 5.31
CA ASP A 22 14.96 4.01 5.54
C ASP A 22 13.63 4.29 6.27
N VAL A 23 13.64 5.37 7.06
CA VAL A 23 12.46 5.80 7.82
C VAL A 23 12.09 7.22 7.41
N VAL A 24 10.79 7.43 7.20
CA VAL A 24 10.18 8.72 6.83
C VAL A 24 9.05 9.01 7.81
N ASP A 25 9.11 10.13 8.52
CA ASP A 25 8.02 10.57 9.36
C ASP A 25 7.04 11.43 8.54
N ILE A 26 5.76 11.01 8.50
CA ILE A 26 4.68 11.64 7.73
C ILE A 26 3.60 12.09 8.72
N GLY A 27 3.75 13.27 9.27
CA GLY A 27 2.87 13.78 10.31
C GLY A 27 2.91 12.89 11.57
N ALA A 28 1.79 12.27 11.90
CA ALA A 28 1.67 11.35 13.04
C ALA A 28 2.02 9.89 12.70
N PHE A 29 2.32 9.62 11.44
CA PHE A 29 2.71 8.29 10.97
C PHE A 29 4.22 8.18 10.84
N ARG A 30 4.74 6.99 11.14
CA ARG A 30 6.10 6.59 10.84
C ARG A 30 6.08 5.58 9.71
N GLY A 31 6.67 5.94 8.58
CA GLY A 31 6.85 5.09 7.42
C GLY A 31 8.22 4.42 7.44
N ARG A 32 8.26 3.10 7.32
CA ARG A 32 9.47 2.34 7.04
C ARG A 32 9.42 1.86 5.60
N VAL A 33 10.49 2.11 4.86
CA VAL A 33 10.65 1.60 3.51
C VAL A 33 10.93 0.10 3.58
N MET A 34 10.11 -0.70 2.89
CA MET A 34 10.25 -2.15 2.79
C MET A 34 10.85 -2.58 1.46
N TRP A 35 10.68 -1.76 0.42
CA TRP A 35 11.18 -1.96 -0.93
C TRP A 35 11.36 -0.59 -1.63
N PRO A 36 12.30 -0.39 -2.56
CA PRO A 36 13.26 -1.35 -3.08
C PRO A 36 14.46 -1.57 -2.12
N PHE A 37 15.20 -2.67 -2.28
CA PHE A 37 16.40 -2.94 -1.49
C PHE A 37 17.60 -2.09 -1.90
N GLU A 38 17.67 -1.71 -3.19
CA GLU A 38 18.72 -0.88 -3.76
C GLU A 38 18.11 0.30 -4.51
N SER A 39 18.92 1.29 -4.84
CA SER A 39 18.48 2.40 -5.69
C SER A 39 18.08 1.91 -7.08
N VAL A 40 16.91 2.32 -7.53
CA VAL A 40 16.31 1.94 -8.81
C VAL A 40 16.09 3.18 -9.68
N ASP A 41 15.86 2.99 -10.98
CA ASP A 41 15.59 4.08 -11.92
C ASP A 41 14.11 4.49 -11.97
N GLY A 42 13.22 3.64 -11.47
CA GLY A 42 11.78 3.91 -11.38
C GLY A 42 11.04 3.70 -12.71
N GLU A 43 11.58 2.90 -13.62
CA GLU A 43 10.97 2.65 -14.92
C GLU A 43 9.96 1.49 -14.90
N GLY A 44 10.07 0.56 -13.92
CA GLY A 44 9.22 -0.63 -13.82
C GLY A 44 8.33 -0.65 -12.59
N ASN A 45 7.32 -1.55 -12.58
CA ASN A 45 6.49 -1.81 -11.40
C ASN A 45 7.31 -2.34 -10.22
N GLU A 46 8.34 -3.12 -10.53
CA GLU A 46 9.32 -3.66 -9.60
C GLU A 46 10.10 -2.59 -8.85
N ASP A 47 10.14 -1.37 -9.37
CA ASP A 47 10.81 -0.21 -8.76
C ASP A 47 9.91 0.57 -7.79
N SER A 48 8.71 0.08 -7.56
CA SER A 48 7.73 0.72 -6.69
C SER A 48 8.26 0.94 -5.27
N LEU A 49 7.94 2.09 -4.70
CA LEU A 49 8.19 2.36 -3.29
C LEU A 49 7.15 1.66 -2.43
N VAL A 50 7.58 0.74 -1.56
CA VAL A 50 6.71 0.10 -0.58
C VAL A 50 6.96 0.66 0.81
N LEU A 51 5.91 1.11 1.47
CA LEU A 51 5.95 1.71 2.80
C LEU A 51 5.07 0.96 3.79
N LEU A 52 5.65 0.53 4.90
CA LEU A 52 4.92 0.14 6.08
C LEU A 52 4.68 1.38 6.96
N LEU A 53 3.47 1.90 6.94
CA LEU A 53 3.06 3.01 7.79
C LEU A 53 2.59 2.49 9.16
N THR A 54 3.10 3.08 10.21
CA THR A 54 2.68 2.79 11.59
C THR A 54 2.21 4.07 12.28
N TYR A 55 1.08 3.96 12.98
CA TYR A 55 0.57 4.97 13.89
C TYR A 55 0.51 4.38 15.30
N ALA A 56 1.02 5.07 16.30
CA ALA A 56 1.01 4.61 17.70
C ALA A 56 0.98 5.80 18.64
N GLN A 57 -0.19 6.41 18.82
CA GLN A 57 -0.39 7.56 19.71
C GLN A 57 -1.73 7.46 20.42
N GLU A 58 -1.83 8.00 21.62
CA GLU A 58 -3.08 8.11 22.41
C GLU A 58 -3.83 6.77 22.58
N GLY A 59 -3.10 5.66 22.70
CA GLY A 59 -3.69 4.33 22.81
C GLY A 59 -4.27 3.76 21.52
N LYS A 60 -4.15 4.49 20.41
CA LYS A 60 -4.56 4.04 19.07
C LYS A 60 -3.36 3.45 18.33
N ARG A 61 -3.60 2.44 17.52
CA ARG A 61 -2.59 1.81 16.67
C ARG A 61 -3.17 1.54 15.28
N LEU A 62 -2.33 1.65 14.26
CA LEU A 62 -2.64 1.26 12.90
C LEU A 62 -1.35 0.84 12.21
N ARG A 63 -1.38 -0.27 11.50
CA ARG A 63 -0.34 -0.74 10.59
C ARG A 63 -0.93 -0.85 9.19
N MET A 64 -0.42 -0.07 8.26
CA MET A 64 -0.89 -0.06 6.87
C MET A 64 0.29 -0.28 5.94
N LEU A 65 0.15 -1.22 5.01
CA LEU A 65 1.13 -1.44 3.96
C LEU A 65 0.66 -0.76 2.66
N LEU A 66 1.50 0.11 2.13
CA LEU A 66 1.30 0.79 0.85
C LEU A 66 2.30 0.20 -0.14
N THR A 67 1.83 -0.50 -1.17
CA THR A 67 2.69 -1.31 -2.03
C THR A 67 2.99 -0.69 -3.40
N GLY A 68 2.44 0.50 -3.69
CA GLY A 68 2.60 1.10 -5.02
C GLY A 68 2.02 0.17 -6.09
N ASP A 69 2.80 -0.08 -7.13
CA ASP A 69 2.49 -1.05 -8.19
C ASP A 69 3.35 -2.34 -8.09
N ALA A 70 3.97 -2.58 -6.91
CA ALA A 70 4.66 -3.84 -6.62
C ALA A 70 3.72 -5.04 -6.80
N GLU A 71 4.30 -6.13 -7.24
CA GLU A 71 3.61 -7.38 -7.54
C GLU A 71 4.07 -8.49 -6.55
N LEU A 72 3.50 -9.66 -6.64
CA LEU A 72 3.75 -10.78 -5.73
C LEU A 72 5.24 -11.11 -5.53
N ASP A 73 6.05 -11.03 -6.59
CA ASP A 73 7.47 -11.37 -6.51
C ASP A 73 8.21 -10.41 -5.56
N GLN A 74 7.94 -9.11 -5.64
CA GLN A 74 8.52 -8.12 -4.74
C GLN A 74 7.92 -8.24 -3.34
N GLU A 75 6.59 -8.42 -3.24
CA GLU A 75 5.90 -8.45 -1.95
C GLU A 75 6.32 -9.62 -1.08
N ARG A 76 6.64 -10.78 -1.66
CA ARG A 76 7.14 -11.96 -0.95
C ARG A 76 8.50 -11.74 -0.29
N GLU A 77 9.35 -10.89 -0.85
CA GLU A 77 10.69 -10.62 -0.31
C GLU A 77 10.66 -9.97 1.08
N PHE A 78 9.64 -9.16 1.36
CA PHE A 78 9.53 -8.44 2.63
C PHE A 78 8.33 -8.85 3.49
N ALA A 79 7.39 -9.65 2.99
CA ALA A 79 6.15 -9.97 3.69
C ALA A 79 6.37 -10.56 5.09
N GLN A 80 7.32 -11.46 5.25
CA GLN A 80 7.64 -12.09 6.54
C GLN A 80 8.16 -11.07 7.57
N GLU A 81 8.92 -10.08 7.13
CA GLU A 81 9.42 -9.01 8.00
C GLU A 81 8.29 -8.04 8.38
N VAL A 82 7.36 -7.79 7.46
CA VAL A 82 6.17 -6.97 7.71
C VAL A 82 5.27 -7.66 8.73
N GLY A 83 4.93 -8.93 8.52
CA GLY A 83 3.96 -9.66 9.35
C GLY A 83 2.56 -9.03 9.33
N ASP A 84 1.77 -9.26 10.38
CA ASP A 84 0.38 -8.81 10.48
C ASP A 84 0.21 -7.30 10.30
N ILE A 85 -0.78 -6.93 9.48
CA ILE A 85 -1.16 -5.53 9.24
C ILE A 85 -2.68 -5.35 9.37
N ASP A 86 -3.13 -4.14 9.64
CA ASP A 86 -4.56 -3.83 9.71
C ASP A 86 -5.11 -3.54 8.30
N VAL A 87 -4.34 -2.83 7.48
CA VAL A 87 -4.80 -2.37 6.15
C VAL A 87 -3.73 -2.62 5.09
N LEU A 88 -4.14 -3.26 3.99
CA LEU A 88 -3.34 -3.43 2.78
C LEU A 88 -3.87 -2.51 1.67
N LYS A 89 -3.04 -1.58 1.18
CA LYS A 89 -3.28 -0.96 -0.12
C LYS A 89 -2.74 -1.92 -1.18
N LEU A 90 -3.65 -2.59 -1.87
CA LEU A 90 -3.33 -3.58 -2.90
C LEU A 90 -2.42 -3.02 -3.98
N GLY A 91 -1.38 -3.75 -4.31
CA GLY A 91 -0.41 -3.42 -5.34
C GLY A 91 -1.07 -3.34 -6.72
N HIS A 92 -0.48 -2.59 -7.62
CA HIS A 92 -0.86 -2.48 -9.02
C HIS A 92 -2.39 -2.37 -9.21
N HIS A 93 -3.03 -1.52 -8.39
CA HIS A 93 -4.47 -1.23 -8.42
C HIS A 93 -5.39 -2.45 -8.20
N GLY A 94 -4.89 -3.54 -7.60
CA GLY A 94 -5.61 -4.80 -7.47
C GLY A 94 -5.55 -5.65 -8.73
N SER A 95 -4.41 -5.66 -9.42
CA SER A 95 -4.17 -6.56 -10.55
C SER A 95 -4.25 -8.03 -10.12
N LYS A 96 -4.32 -8.95 -11.07
CA LYS A 96 -4.37 -10.40 -10.79
C LYS A 96 -3.09 -10.97 -10.17
N VAL A 97 -2.00 -10.21 -10.21
CA VAL A 97 -0.68 -10.57 -9.66
C VAL A 97 -0.30 -9.72 -8.45
N SER A 98 -1.25 -8.99 -7.87
CA SER A 98 -0.99 -8.13 -6.70
C SER A 98 -1.09 -8.87 -5.37
N VAL A 99 -1.84 -9.96 -5.31
CA VAL A 99 -2.01 -10.73 -4.07
C VAL A 99 -2.41 -12.18 -4.38
N ASP A 100 -2.04 -13.08 -3.48
CA ASP A 100 -2.52 -14.46 -3.44
C ASP A 100 -2.77 -14.89 -1.99
N GLY A 101 -3.27 -16.12 -1.82
CA GLY A 101 -3.58 -16.66 -0.49
C GLY A 101 -2.35 -16.77 0.41
N GLU A 102 -1.18 -17.11 -0.13
CA GLU A 102 0.05 -17.24 0.66
C GLU A 102 0.49 -15.90 1.25
N LEU A 103 0.48 -14.84 0.44
CA LEU A 103 0.80 -13.49 0.89
C LEU A 103 -0.21 -13.00 1.94
N LEU A 104 -1.50 -13.24 1.71
CA LEU A 104 -2.57 -12.85 2.64
C LEU A 104 -2.51 -13.62 3.97
N ASP A 105 -2.09 -14.89 3.96
CA ASP A 105 -1.87 -15.68 5.19
C ASP A 105 -0.73 -15.12 6.05
N ILE A 106 0.26 -14.48 5.43
CA ILE A 106 1.37 -13.83 6.12
C ILE A 106 0.94 -12.46 6.67
N LEU A 107 0.35 -11.62 5.81
CA LEU A 107 0.04 -10.22 6.13
C LEU A 107 -1.26 -10.08 6.94
N ARG A 108 -2.21 -10.97 6.79
CA ARG A 108 -3.52 -11.02 7.47
C ARG A 108 -4.25 -9.67 7.58
N PRO A 109 -4.41 -8.92 6.49
CA PRO A 109 -5.06 -7.62 6.55
C PRO A 109 -6.55 -7.78 6.91
N GLU A 110 -7.03 -6.94 7.84
CA GLU A 110 -8.47 -6.84 8.12
C GLU A 110 -9.21 -6.16 6.95
N LEU A 111 -8.53 -5.23 6.26
CA LEU A 111 -9.06 -4.49 5.11
C LEU A 111 -8.02 -4.41 3.99
N SER A 112 -8.43 -4.81 2.79
CA SER A 112 -7.65 -4.61 1.56
C SER A 112 -8.32 -3.57 0.67
N ILE A 113 -7.56 -2.57 0.21
CA ILE A 113 -8.08 -1.44 -0.57
C ILE A 113 -7.46 -1.42 -1.96
N ALA A 114 -8.30 -1.47 -3.00
CA ALA A 114 -7.90 -1.20 -4.37
C ALA A 114 -8.21 0.26 -4.73
N SER A 115 -7.22 0.97 -5.27
CA SER A 115 -7.39 2.32 -5.83
C SER A 115 -7.38 2.21 -7.35
N ALA A 116 -8.54 2.27 -7.99
CA ALA A 116 -8.70 2.14 -9.43
C ALA A 116 -9.73 3.14 -9.96
N GLY A 117 -9.58 3.55 -11.20
CA GLY A 117 -10.51 4.45 -11.88
C GLY A 117 -11.64 3.69 -12.58
N GLU A 118 -12.83 4.26 -12.56
CA GLU A 118 -13.97 3.74 -13.32
C GLU A 118 -13.65 3.67 -14.81
N GLY A 119 -14.01 2.56 -15.47
CA GLY A 119 -13.76 2.34 -16.89
C GLY A 119 -12.27 2.18 -17.26
N ASN A 120 -11.40 1.88 -16.29
CA ASN A 120 -9.99 1.62 -16.59
C ASN A 120 -9.82 0.45 -17.58
N ARG A 121 -8.93 0.60 -18.54
CA ARG A 121 -8.73 -0.36 -19.63
C ARG A 121 -8.13 -1.70 -19.20
N TYR A 122 -7.60 -1.76 -17.98
CA TYR A 122 -6.92 -2.96 -17.46
C TYR A 122 -7.87 -3.91 -16.72
N GLY A 123 -9.10 -3.47 -16.43
CA GLY A 123 -10.07 -4.26 -15.68
C GLY A 123 -9.70 -4.42 -14.19
N HIS A 124 -8.95 -3.44 -13.64
CA HIS A 124 -8.61 -3.45 -12.21
C HIS A 124 -9.72 -2.81 -11.37
N PRO A 125 -9.93 -3.30 -10.14
CA PRO A 125 -9.37 -4.51 -9.56
C PRO A 125 -9.91 -5.78 -10.24
N SER A 126 -9.05 -6.78 -10.41
CA SER A 126 -9.43 -8.05 -11.03
C SER A 126 -10.30 -8.90 -10.10
N ASP A 127 -11.14 -9.76 -10.69
CA ASP A 127 -11.95 -10.72 -9.91
C ASP A 127 -11.04 -11.65 -9.09
N ALA A 128 -9.92 -12.10 -9.65
CA ALA A 128 -8.97 -12.95 -8.96
C ALA A 128 -8.42 -12.30 -7.66
N CYS A 129 -8.10 -11.00 -7.70
CA CYS A 129 -7.66 -10.26 -6.53
C CYS A 129 -8.79 -10.15 -5.48
N ARG A 130 -10.01 -9.84 -5.91
CA ARG A 130 -11.19 -9.78 -5.02
C ARG A 130 -11.47 -11.11 -4.34
N ASP A 131 -11.44 -12.19 -5.12
CA ASP A 131 -11.69 -13.55 -4.63
C ASP A 131 -10.61 -13.97 -3.62
N ALA A 132 -9.33 -13.71 -3.91
CA ALA A 132 -8.24 -14.02 -2.99
C ALA A 132 -8.43 -13.32 -1.62
N VAL A 133 -8.76 -12.02 -1.60
CA VAL A 133 -9.02 -11.28 -0.34
C VAL A 133 -10.20 -11.86 0.40
N LYS A 134 -11.29 -12.19 -0.30
CA LYS A 134 -12.50 -12.77 0.28
C LYS A 134 -12.24 -14.16 0.86
N ASP A 135 -11.51 -15.00 0.13
CA ASP A 135 -11.17 -16.36 0.55
C ASP A 135 -10.27 -16.37 1.79
N ALA A 136 -9.40 -15.37 1.92
CA ALA A 136 -8.60 -15.11 3.12
C ALA A 136 -9.40 -14.53 4.30
N GLY A 137 -10.69 -14.19 4.09
CA GLY A 137 -11.58 -13.66 5.15
C GLY A 137 -11.43 -12.16 5.42
N GLY A 138 -10.64 -11.44 4.62
CA GLY A 138 -10.46 -10.00 4.71
C GLY A 138 -11.62 -9.20 4.09
N ALA A 139 -11.83 -7.96 4.57
CA ALA A 139 -12.72 -7.03 3.91
C ALA A 139 -12.04 -6.43 2.66
N PHE A 140 -12.83 -6.19 1.61
CA PHE A 140 -12.37 -5.56 0.38
C PHE A 140 -13.10 -4.24 0.13
N ALA A 141 -12.37 -3.20 -0.23
CA ALA A 141 -12.94 -1.92 -0.67
C ALA A 141 -12.25 -1.40 -1.94
N CYS A 142 -12.98 -0.70 -2.80
CA CYS A 142 -12.45 -0.16 -4.03
C CYS A 142 -12.95 1.27 -4.27
N THR A 143 -12.09 2.15 -4.75
CA THR A 143 -12.44 3.55 -5.06
C THR A 143 -13.46 3.67 -6.20
N ILE A 144 -13.57 2.68 -7.09
CA ILE A 144 -14.64 2.63 -8.11
C ILE A 144 -16.01 2.58 -7.46
N GLU A 145 -16.16 1.79 -6.40
CA GLU A 145 -17.45 1.57 -5.73
C GLU A 145 -17.71 2.63 -4.66
N HIS A 146 -16.69 2.95 -3.88
CA HIS A 146 -16.81 3.73 -2.65
C HIS A 146 -16.41 5.21 -2.78
N GLY A 147 -15.83 5.64 -3.91
CA GLY A 147 -15.21 6.97 -4.04
C GLY A 147 -14.00 7.12 -3.15
N ASP A 148 -13.89 8.25 -2.47
CA ASP A 148 -12.83 8.47 -1.50
C ASP A 148 -12.98 7.53 -0.30
N ILE A 149 -11.90 6.84 0.05
CA ILE A 149 -11.82 5.94 1.21
C ILE A 149 -10.87 6.55 2.23
N THR A 150 -11.37 6.84 3.41
CA THR A 150 -10.60 7.37 4.53
C THR A 150 -10.48 6.32 5.63
N VAL A 151 -9.24 6.01 6.04
CA VAL A 151 -8.94 5.13 7.17
C VAL A 151 -8.43 5.97 8.33
N THR A 152 -9.02 5.81 9.51
CA THR A 152 -8.68 6.59 10.71
C THR A 152 -8.34 5.66 11.87
N PRO A 153 -7.17 5.81 12.52
CA PRO A 153 -6.80 5.03 13.69
C PRO A 153 -7.78 5.25 14.86
N THR A 154 -8.16 4.16 15.54
CA THR A 154 -9.00 4.19 16.73
C THR A 154 -8.36 3.37 17.86
N VAL A 155 -8.93 3.41 19.05
CA VAL A 155 -8.48 2.60 20.20
C VAL A 155 -8.78 1.09 20.02
N LYS A 156 -9.61 0.73 19.04
CA LYS A 156 -10.01 -0.67 18.75
C LYS A 156 -9.59 -1.14 17.35
N GLY A 157 -8.54 -0.55 16.76
CA GLY A 157 -8.09 -0.80 15.40
C GLY A 157 -8.27 0.45 14.54
N PHE A 158 -9.14 0.43 13.54
CA PHE A 158 -9.41 1.57 12.66
C PHE A 158 -10.91 1.73 12.36
N ALA A 159 -11.24 2.88 11.83
CA ALA A 159 -12.55 3.15 11.23
C ALA A 159 -12.35 3.49 9.75
N MET A 160 -13.19 2.92 8.89
CA MET A 160 -13.26 3.26 7.47
C MET A 160 -14.48 4.15 7.22
N ARG A 161 -14.31 5.18 6.42
CA ARG A 161 -15.38 6.02 5.89
C ARG A 161 -15.22 6.15 4.38
N CYS A 162 -16.32 5.98 3.66
CA CYS A 162 -16.39 6.10 2.22
C CYS A 162 -17.19 7.34 1.81
N GLN A 163 -16.86 7.89 0.65
CA GLN A 163 -17.64 8.99 0.04
C GLN A 163 -19.00 8.49 -0.45
N ARG A 164 -19.02 7.26 -0.96
CA ARG A 164 -20.23 6.56 -1.42
C ARG A 164 -20.48 5.34 -0.54
N PRO A 165 -21.72 5.07 -0.15
CA PRO A 165 -22.06 3.90 0.67
C PRO A 165 -21.88 2.57 -0.06
#